data_07e5a2b0047270dd677a55f6940e4aff
#
_entry.id   07e5a2b0047270dd677a55f6940e4aff
#
_cell.length_a   1.000
_cell.length_b   1.000
_cell.length_c   1.000
_cell.angle_alpha   90.00
_cell.angle_beta   90.00
_cell.angle_gamma   90.00
#
_symmetry.space_group_name_H-M   'P 1'
#
loop_
_entity.id
_entity.type
_entity.pdbx_description
1 polymer ?
#
loop_
_entity_poly.entity_id
_entity_poly.type
_entity_poly.pdbx_seq_one_letter_code
_entity_poly.pdbx_strand_id
1 'polypeptide(L)'
;MDSIIEKSLSINMNYTDEIMAFYRENQSYFDNFDNINEVETIEEIILIKQKYCEALESKAHYRELIVVLKHIFILLTKIKSKSQKHDIYYERALFYEGIVLERQKKYSQSNHRFKELLIIDPANDTYKNWYQSNKEKNLDNSKSSIEDIAVFIIVFTSLLGSYIFGKAYTTILLIGFVLYIGTFFYTRVIKKKAT
;
A
#
# COMPACT_ATOMS: atom_id res chain seq x y z
N MET A 1 -6.55 27.87 22.10
CA MET A 1 -5.78 27.12 21.09
C MET A 1 -4.67 26.41 21.81
N ASP A 2 -4.49 25.13 21.62
CA ASP A 2 -3.49 24.37 22.37
C ASP A 2 -2.08 24.82 21.98
N SER A 3 -1.23 25.05 22.97
CA SER A 3 0.15 25.52 22.76
C SER A 3 0.98 24.63 21.83
N ILE A 4 0.62 23.34 21.71
CA ILE A 4 1.25 22.36 20.81
C ILE A 4 0.90 22.66 19.35
N ILE A 5 -0.35 22.99 19.05
CA ILE A 5 -0.80 23.37 17.71
C ILE A 5 -0.16 24.67 17.27
N GLU A 6 -0.13 25.68 18.14
CA GLU A 6 0.58 26.94 17.85
C GLU A 6 2.08 26.71 17.57
N LYS A 7 2.73 25.83 18.35
CA LYS A 7 4.11 25.45 18.14
C LYS A 7 4.30 24.76 16.79
N SER A 8 3.34 23.92 16.36
CA SER A 8 3.40 23.25 15.05
C SER A 8 3.45 24.23 13.88
N LEU A 9 2.76 25.38 14.00
CA LEU A 9 2.76 26.42 12.98
C LEU A 9 4.11 27.13 12.82
N SER A 10 4.96 27.12 13.85
CA SER A 10 6.31 27.69 13.84
C SER A 10 7.37 26.73 13.27
N ILE A 11 7.05 25.45 13.10
CA ILE A 11 7.97 24.46 12.57
C ILE A 11 8.01 24.56 11.06
N ASN A 12 9.20 24.53 10.49
CA ASN A 12 9.33 24.42 9.05
C ASN A 12 8.96 23.01 8.59
N MET A 13 7.67 22.83 8.23
CA MET A 13 7.09 21.57 7.79
C MET A 13 7.73 20.98 6.51
N ASN A 14 8.69 21.69 5.91
CA ASN A 14 9.46 21.17 4.77
C ASN A 14 10.70 20.37 5.19
N TYR A 15 11.09 20.42 6.46
CA TYR A 15 12.21 19.65 6.99
C TYR A 15 11.72 18.35 7.64
N THR A 16 12.00 17.23 6.97
CA THR A 16 11.60 15.88 7.38
C THR A 16 11.99 15.56 8.82
N ASP A 17 13.22 15.92 9.22
CA ASP A 17 13.73 15.57 10.56
C ASP A 17 13.07 16.41 11.66
N GLU A 18 12.74 17.68 11.37
CA GLU A 18 12.05 18.55 12.33
C GLU A 18 10.62 18.10 12.61
N ILE A 19 9.86 17.75 11.55
CA ILE A 19 8.50 17.22 11.75
C ILE A 19 8.51 15.86 12.46
N MET A 20 9.49 15.01 12.19
CA MET A 20 9.62 13.73 12.88
C MET A 20 9.94 13.91 14.36
N ALA A 21 10.87 14.80 14.70
CA ALA A 21 11.20 15.11 16.09
C ALA A 21 9.99 15.70 16.82
N PHE A 22 9.37 16.72 16.25
CA PHE A 22 8.20 17.36 16.83
C PHE A 22 7.04 16.37 17.08
N TYR A 23 6.72 15.53 16.09
CA TYR A 23 5.64 14.56 16.23
C TYR A 23 5.94 13.58 17.36
N ARG A 24 7.16 13.04 17.45
CA ARG A 24 7.57 12.08 18.47
C ARG A 24 7.59 12.69 19.87
N GLU A 25 8.06 13.91 20.01
CA GLU A 25 8.02 14.64 21.29
C GLU A 25 6.59 14.84 21.82
N ASN A 26 5.63 15.00 20.91
CA ASN A 26 4.23 15.30 21.24
C ASN A 26 3.29 14.11 20.89
N GLN A 27 3.82 12.91 20.73
CA GLN A 27 3.05 11.75 20.26
C GLN A 27 1.83 11.46 21.11
N SER A 28 1.95 11.54 22.45
CA SER A 28 0.85 11.29 23.37
C SER A 28 -0.33 12.25 23.16
N TYR A 29 -0.07 13.50 22.79
CA TYR A 29 -1.11 14.47 22.44
C TYR A 29 -1.80 14.09 21.13
N PHE A 30 -1.03 13.76 20.08
CA PHE A 30 -1.58 13.42 18.77
C PHE A 30 -2.31 12.08 18.74
N ASP A 31 -1.97 11.15 19.63
CA ASP A 31 -2.58 9.81 19.67
C ASP A 31 -3.77 9.73 20.65
N ASN A 32 -3.94 10.71 21.56
CA ASN A 32 -5.06 10.78 22.50
C ASN A 32 -6.16 11.73 21.99
N PHE A 33 -6.79 11.36 20.88
CA PHE A 33 -7.80 12.19 20.20
C PHE A 33 -9.25 11.79 20.47
N ASP A 34 -9.50 10.84 21.40
CA ASP A 34 -10.83 10.30 21.65
C ASP A 34 -11.81 11.38 22.14
N ASN A 35 -11.34 12.31 22.96
CA ASN A 35 -12.11 13.38 23.55
C ASN A 35 -12.18 14.66 22.69
N ILE A 36 -11.48 14.69 21.55
CA ILE A 36 -11.46 15.86 20.66
C ILE A 36 -12.68 15.79 19.74
N ASN A 37 -13.53 16.80 19.80
CA ASN A 37 -14.75 16.91 19.00
C ASN A 37 -14.83 18.18 18.16
N GLU A 38 -13.95 19.15 18.38
CA GLU A 38 -13.85 20.38 17.62
C GLU A 38 -13.26 20.07 16.23
N VAL A 39 -13.97 20.48 15.18
CA VAL A 39 -13.64 20.12 13.79
C VAL A 39 -12.29 20.72 13.38
N GLU A 40 -12.08 21.98 13.70
CA GLU A 40 -10.85 22.74 13.39
C GLU A 40 -9.63 22.06 14.02
N THR A 41 -9.70 21.69 15.28
CA THR A 41 -8.63 20.98 16.00
C THR A 41 -8.35 19.61 15.37
N ILE A 42 -9.40 18.87 14.96
CA ILE A 42 -9.24 17.58 14.28
C ILE A 42 -8.56 17.77 12.92
N GLU A 43 -8.95 18.77 12.15
CA GLU A 43 -8.32 19.11 10.85
C GLU A 43 -6.83 19.40 10.99
N GLU A 44 -6.44 20.18 12.01
CA GLU A 44 -5.04 20.50 12.30
C GLU A 44 -4.23 19.26 12.67
N ILE A 45 -4.79 18.39 13.52
CA ILE A 45 -4.16 17.11 13.86
C ILE A 45 -3.99 16.23 12.61
N ILE A 46 -5.00 16.14 11.75
CA ILE A 46 -4.90 15.39 10.50
C ILE A 46 -3.80 15.97 9.61
N LEU A 47 -3.72 17.27 9.47
CA LEU A 47 -2.68 17.94 8.67
C LEU A 47 -1.27 17.61 9.18
N ILE A 48 -1.04 17.71 10.49
CA ILE A 48 0.24 17.36 11.11
C ILE A 48 0.58 15.88 10.91
N LYS A 49 -0.40 14.98 11.13
CA LYS A 49 -0.23 13.55 10.88
C LYS A 49 0.08 13.26 9.41
N GLN A 50 -0.53 13.96 8.45
CA GLN A 50 -0.22 13.79 7.03
C GLN A 50 1.19 14.26 6.67
N LYS A 51 1.66 15.36 7.26
CA LYS A 51 3.06 15.80 7.13
C LYS A 51 4.04 14.79 7.74
N TYR A 52 3.67 14.20 8.85
CA TYR A 52 4.44 13.12 9.45
C TYR A 52 4.46 11.86 8.57
N CYS A 53 3.34 11.50 7.92
CA CYS A 53 3.30 10.41 6.93
C CYS A 53 4.25 10.66 5.75
N GLU A 54 4.32 11.89 5.24
CA GLU A 54 5.26 12.30 4.20
C GLU A 54 6.72 12.10 4.64
N ALA A 55 7.04 12.51 5.87
CA ALA A 55 8.35 12.31 6.47
C ALA A 55 8.70 10.83 6.66
N LEU A 56 7.76 10.02 7.15
CA LEU A 56 7.92 8.59 7.32
C LEU A 56 8.12 7.84 6.00
N GLU A 57 7.40 8.25 4.95
CA GLU A 57 7.55 7.70 3.60
C GLU A 57 8.95 7.96 3.06
N SER A 58 9.43 9.22 3.15
CA SER A 58 10.75 9.61 2.67
C SER A 58 11.90 8.87 3.38
N LYS A 59 11.70 8.46 4.63
CA LYS A 59 12.65 7.66 5.44
C LYS A 59 12.38 6.15 5.38
N ALA A 60 11.43 5.68 4.57
CA ALA A 60 11.01 4.28 4.45
C ALA A 60 10.51 3.64 5.77
N HIS A 61 9.96 4.43 6.70
CA HIS A 61 9.42 3.96 7.99
C HIS A 61 7.98 3.43 7.84
N TYR A 62 7.76 2.47 6.95
CA TYR A 62 6.41 2.01 6.54
C TYR A 62 5.58 1.38 7.67
N ARG A 63 6.21 0.77 8.70
CA ARG A 63 5.47 0.20 9.84
C ARG A 63 4.80 1.29 10.68
N GLU A 64 5.51 2.36 10.96
CA GLU A 64 5.01 3.51 11.71
C GLU A 64 3.95 4.27 10.90
N LEU A 65 4.21 4.45 9.60
CA LEU A 65 3.28 5.09 8.66
C LEU A 65 1.89 4.42 8.66
N ILE A 66 1.81 3.10 8.69
CA ILE A 66 0.52 2.38 8.75
C ILE A 66 -0.26 2.72 10.02
N VAL A 67 0.42 2.82 11.15
CA VAL A 67 -0.22 3.17 12.42
C VAL A 67 -0.81 4.58 12.35
N VAL A 68 -0.02 5.52 11.86
CA VAL A 68 -0.45 6.93 11.71
C VAL A 68 -1.63 7.04 10.75
N LEU A 69 -1.61 6.32 9.62
CA LEU A 69 -2.73 6.30 8.65
C LEU A 69 -4.02 5.76 9.28
N LYS A 70 -3.96 4.72 10.11
CA LYS A 70 -5.15 4.23 10.84
C LYS A 70 -5.75 5.32 11.71
N HIS A 71 -4.93 6.08 12.42
CA HIS A 71 -5.38 7.20 13.24
C HIS A 71 -6.02 8.30 12.38
N ILE A 72 -5.43 8.62 11.21
CA ILE A 72 -6.01 9.58 10.27
C ILE A 72 -7.39 9.13 9.81
N PHE A 73 -7.56 7.85 9.42
CA PHE A 73 -8.88 7.35 8.99
C PHE A 73 -9.92 7.41 10.11
N ILE A 74 -9.55 7.15 11.37
CA ILE A 74 -10.45 7.31 12.52
C ILE A 74 -10.87 8.79 12.65
N LEU A 75 -9.92 9.72 12.60
CA LEU A 75 -10.20 11.16 12.68
C LEU A 75 -11.09 11.63 11.53
N LEU A 76 -10.85 11.13 10.31
CA LEU A 76 -11.68 11.44 9.14
C LEU A 76 -13.13 11.01 9.32
N THR A 77 -13.41 9.89 10.01
CA THR A 77 -14.80 9.49 10.30
C THR A 77 -15.52 10.48 11.20
N LYS A 78 -14.80 11.15 12.11
CA LYS A 78 -15.38 12.16 13.03
C LYS A 78 -15.80 13.44 12.32
N ILE A 79 -15.14 13.80 11.22
CA ILE A 79 -15.38 15.07 10.48
C ILE A 79 -16.09 14.89 9.14
N LYS A 80 -16.43 13.67 8.72
CA LYS A 80 -16.96 13.34 7.39
C LYS A 80 -18.13 14.20 6.93
N SER A 81 -19.04 14.56 7.83
CA SER A 81 -20.21 15.39 7.51
C SER A 81 -20.09 16.84 7.96
N LYS A 82 -18.95 17.24 8.50
CA LYS A 82 -18.77 18.53 9.18
C LYS A 82 -17.70 19.39 8.54
N SER A 83 -16.70 18.79 7.86
CA SER A 83 -15.58 19.48 7.26
C SER A 83 -15.68 19.54 5.74
N GLN A 84 -15.48 20.73 5.17
CA GLN A 84 -15.34 20.91 3.71
C GLN A 84 -13.99 20.37 3.17
N LYS A 85 -13.00 20.15 4.04
CA LYS A 85 -11.67 19.65 3.67
C LYS A 85 -11.57 18.12 3.77
N HIS A 86 -12.65 17.44 4.24
CA HIS A 86 -12.63 16.00 4.44
C HIS A 86 -12.11 15.24 3.22
N ASP A 87 -12.62 15.55 2.02
CA ASP A 87 -12.28 14.80 0.81
C ASP A 87 -10.82 14.98 0.41
N ILE A 88 -10.25 16.18 0.61
CA ILE A 88 -8.83 16.47 0.36
C ILE A 88 -7.94 15.63 1.31
N TYR A 89 -8.29 15.57 2.58
CA TYR A 89 -7.54 14.78 3.56
C TYR A 89 -7.69 13.28 3.32
N TYR A 90 -8.89 12.84 2.94
CA TYR A 90 -9.17 11.44 2.62
C TYR A 90 -8.38 10.98 1.38
N GLU A 91 -8.38 11.75 0.32
CA GLU A 91 -7.61 11.50 -0.90
C GLU A 91 -6.11 11.34 -0.60
N ARG A 92 -5.54 12.25 0.19
CA ARG A 92 -4.13 12.18 0.59
C ARG A 92 -3.83 10.95 1.46
N ALA A 93 -4.72 10.58 2.38
CA ALA A 93 -4.57 9.39 3.20
C ALA A 93 -4.60 8.10 2.36
N LEU A 94 -5.53 8.00 1.39
CA LEU A 94 -5.60 6.89 0.43
C LEU A 94 -4.32 6.77 -0.40
N PHE A 95 -3.74 7.90 -0.82
CA PHE A 95 -2.50 7.91 -1.59
C PHE A 95 -1.33 7.29 -0.81
N TYR A 96 -1.12 7.71 0.45
CA TYR A 96 -0.08 7.12 1.29
C TYR A 96 -0.36 5.66 1.62
N GLU A 97 -1.62 5.28 1.84
CA GLU A 97 -1.97 3.87 2.04
C GLU A 97 -1.64 3.03 0.80
N GLY A 98 -1.95 3.52 -0.39
CA GLY A 98 -1.58 2.89 -1.65
C GLY A 98 -0.08 2.66 -1.79
N ILE A 99 0.74 3.68 -1.50
CA ILE A 99 2.21 3.58 -1.51
C ILE A 99 2.70 2.51 -0.52
N VAL A 100 2.23 2.55 0.73
CA VAL A 100 2.68 1.59 1.76
C VAL A 100 2.34 0.15 1.38
N LEU A 101 1.15 -0.08 0.85
CA LEU A 101 0.73 -1.40 0.38
C LEU A 101 1.63 -1.90 -0.77
N GLU A 102 2.02 -1.01 -1.68
CA GLU A 102 2.98 -1.33 -2.76
C GLU A 102 4.34 -1.72 -2.19
N ARG A 103 4.89 -0.93 -1.25
CA ARG A 103 6.17 -1.23 -0.56
C ARG A 103 6.14 -2.54 0.21
N GLN A 104 4.96 -2.96 0.68
CA GLN A 104 4.73 -4.28 1.27
C GLN A 104 4.51 -5.40 0.25
N LYS A 105 4.62 -5.12 -1.05
CA LYS A 105 4.33 -6.04 -2.16
C LYS A 105 2.87 -6.53 -2.19
N LYS A 106 1.96 -5.81 -1.55
CA LYS A 106 0.51 -6.07 -1.57
C LYS A 106 -0.14 -5.36 -2.77
N TYR A 107 0.36 -5.68 -3.96
CA TYR A 107 0.04 -4.96 -5.19
C TYR A 107 -1.46 -4.93 -5.52
N SER A 108 -2.20 -6.00 -5.24
CA SER A 108 -3.65 -6.05 -5.46
C SER A 108 -4.39 -5.04 -4.58
N GLN A 109 -4.01 -4.95 -3.30
CA GLN A 109 -4.63 -4.01 -2.35
C GLN A 109 -4.23 -2.56 -2.68
N SER A 110 -2.96 -2.32 -3.01
CA SER A 110 -2.47 -1.04 -3.47
C SER A 110 -3.23 -0.57 -4.72
N ASN A 111 -3.43 -1.47 -5.68
CA ASN A 111 -4.18 -1.19 -6.90
C ASN A 111 -5.63 -0.78 -6.63
N HIS A 112 -6.26 -1.39 -5.63
CA HIS A 112 -7.61 -1.01 -5.19
C HIS A 112 -7.64 0.45 -4.70
N ARG A 113 -6.65 0.89 -3.91
CA ARG A 113 -6.54 2.27 -3.43
C ARG A 113 -6.32 3.28 -4.56
N PHE A 114 -5.41 2.97 -5.50
CA PHE A 114 -5.21 3.84 -6.67
C PHE A 114 -6.42 3.87 -7.60
N LYS A 115 -7.20 2.79 -7.68
CA LYS A 115 -8.48 2.80 -8.39
C LYS A 115 -9.51 3.72 -7.72
N GLU A 116 -9.60 3.71 -6.39
CA GLU A 116 -10.45 4.65 -5.64
C GLU A 116 -10.03 6.10 -5.90
N LEU A 117 -8.72 6.39 -5.87
CA LEU A 117 -8.18 7.72 -6.19
C LEU A 117 -8.52 8.16 -7.62
N LEU A 118 -8.49 7.25 -8.59
CA LEU A 118 -8.90 7.54 -9.97
C LEU A 118 -10.40 7.75 -10.14
N ILE A 119 -11.23 7.32 -9.20
CA ILE A 119 -12.66 7.69 -9.16
C ILE A 119 -12.81 9.14 -8.68
N ILE A 120 -11.95 9.59 -7.74
CA ILE A 120 -11.96 10.97 -7.21
C ILE A 120 -11.38 11.93 -8.26
N ASP A 121 -10.21 11.64 -8.80
CA ASP A 121 -9.55 12.44 -9.85
C ASP A 121 -9.08 11.56 -11.02
N PRO A 122 -9.95 11.37 -12.04
CA PRO A 122 -9.64 10.55 -13.21
C PRO A 122 -8.54 11.12 -14.10
N ALA A 123 -8.25 12.42 -13.99
CA ALA A 123 -7.25 13.09 -14.81
C ALA A 123 -5.81 12.98 -14.23
N ASN A 124 -5.67 12.56 -12.99
CA ASN A 124 -4.40 12.55 -12.28
C ASN A 124 -3.43 11.51 -12.83
N ASP A 125 -2.40 11.98 -13.51
CA ASP A 125 -1.40 11.09 -14.14
C ASP A 125 -0.55 10.34 -13.09
N THR A 126 -0.34 10.91 -11.91
CA THR A 126 0.36 10.22 -10.83
C THR A 126 -0.40 8.98 -10.40
N TYR A 127 -1.72 9.07 -10.21
CA TYR A 127 -2.56 7.93 -9.83
C TYR A 127 -2.64 6.88 -10.92
N LYS A 128 -2.72 7.30 -12.20
CA LYS A 128 -2.67 6.38 -13.35
C LYS A 128 -1.37 5.61 -13.39
N ASN A 129 -0.24 6.29 -13.22
CA ASN A 129 1.07 5.68 -13.24
C ASN A 129 1.25 4.65 -12.13
N TRP A 130 0.84 4.98 -10.90
CA TRP A 130 0.87 4.04 -9.78
C TRP A 130 -0.06 2.84 -10.02
N TYR A 131 -1.27 3.08 -10.50
CA TYR A 131 -2.23 2.02 -10.84
C TYR A 131 -1.65 1.05 -11.86
N GLN A 132 -1.10 1.54 -12.96
CA GLN A 132 -0.51 0.70 -14.02
C GLN A 132 0.73 -0.07 -13.52
N SER A 133 1.65 0.61 -12.85
CA SER A 133 2.84 -0.03 -12.27
C SER A 133 2.47 -1.17 -11.31
N ASN A 134 1.49 -0.96 -10.44
CA ASN A 134 1.03 -1.99 -9.52
C ASN A 134 0.35 -3.17 -10.21
N LYS A 135 -0.40 -2.90 -11.30
CA LYS A 135 -1.02 -3.94 -12.12
C LYS A 135 0.04 -4.84 -12.75
N GLU A 136 1.11 -4.26 -13.29
CA GLU A 136 2.23 -5.01 -13.85
C GLU A 136 2.96 -5.83 -12.80
N LYS A 137 3.30 -5.23 -11.65
CA LYS A 137 3.95 -5.92 -10.53
C LYS A 137 3.11 -7.06 -9.97
N ASN A 138 1.78 -6.90 -9.90
CA ASN A 138 0.87 -7.94 -9.45
C ASN A 138 0.84 -9.13 -10.41
N LEU A 139 0.89 -8.87 -11.72
CA LEU A 139 0.99 -9.91 -12.74
C LEU A 139 2.33 -10.66 -12.66
N ASP A 140 3.43 -9.93 -12.54
CA ASP A 140 4.77 -10.53 -12.42
C ASP A 140 4.92 -11.35 -11.13
N ASN A 141 4.37 -10.89 -10.02
CA ASN A 141 4.37 -11.61 -8.75
C ASN A 141 3.54 -12.91 -8.82
N SER A 142 2.38 -12.85 -9.45
CA SER A 142 1.54 -14.04 -9.65
C SER A 142 2.23 -15.07 -10.56
N LYS A 143 2.92 -14.60 -11.60
CA LYS A 143 3.71 -15.44 -12.50
C LYS A 143 4.83 -16.15 -11.76
N SER A 144 5.67 -15.41 -11.02
CA SER A 144 6.77 -15.98 -10.25
C SER A 144 6.28 -17.07 -9.30
N SER A 145 5.17 -16.84 -8.58
CA SER A 145 4.61 -17.84 -7.68
C SER A 145 4.17 -19.14 -8.38
N ILE A 146 3.60 -19.04 -9.59
CA ILE A 146 3.19 -20.23 -10.35
C ILE A 146 4.42 -20.97 -10.91
N GLU A 147 5.43 -20.23 -11.37
CA GLU A 147 6.70 -20.81 -11.84
C GLU A 147 7.42 -21.55 -10.71
N ASP A 148 7.48 -20.97 -9.50
CA ASP A 148 8.09 -21.60 -8.33
C ASP A 148 7.38 -22.90 -7.94
N ILE A 149 6.03 -22.91 -7.95
CA ILE A 149 5.23 -24.12 -7.70
C ILE A 149 5.49 -25.16 -8.78
N ALA A 150 5.52 -24.77 -10.04
CA ALA A 150 5.77 -25.69 -11.14
C ALA A 150 7.15 -26.34 -11.04
N VAL A 151 8.18 -25.55 -10.75
CA VAL A 151 9.56 -26.04 -10.53
C VAL A 151 9.62 -26.97 -9.32
N PHE A 152 8.96 -26.58 -8.20
CA PHE A 152 8.89 -27.45 -7.02
C PHE A 152 8.26 -28.82 -7.34
N ILE A 153 7.14 -28.85 -8.06
CA ILE A 153 6.49 -30.09 -8.48
C ILE A 153 7.44 -30.94 -9.33
N ILE A 154 8.13 -30.33 -10.31
CA ILE A 154 9.06 -31.06 -11.20
C ILE A 154 10.23 -31.66 -10.39
N VAL A 155 10.88 -30.83 -9.54
CA VAL A 155 12.03 -31.27 -8.74
C VAL A 155 11.63 -32.38 -7.74
N PHE A 156 10.55 -32.15 -6.99
CA PHE A 156 10.05 -33.13 -6.01
C PHE A 156 9.68 -34.44 -6.66
N THR A 157 8.96 -34.38 -7.80
CA THR A 157 8.56 -35.57 -8.54
C THR A 157 9.77 -36.30 -9.15
N SER A 158 10.76 -35.54 -9.63
CA SER A 158 12.00 -36.13 -10.18
C SER A 158 12.83 -36.87 -9.13
N LEU A 159 12.88 -36.35 -7.89
CA LEU A 159 13.66 -36.92 -6.80
C LEU A 159 12.98 -38.15 -6.16
N LEU A 160 11.67 -38.09 -5.96
CA LEU A 160 10.91 -39.07 -5.19
C LEU A 160 9.84 -39.81 -6.01
N GLY A 161 9.63 -39.37 -7.25
CA GLY A 161 8.44 -39.78 -8.03
C GLY A 161 8.34 -41.29 -8.29
N SER A 162 9.43 -41.95 -8.69
CA SER A 162 9.41 -43.37 -8.96
C SER A 162 9.20 -44.24 -7.70
N TYR A 163 9.68 -43.74 -6.56
CA TYR A 163 9.58 -44.40 -5.27
C TYR A 163 8.20 -44.25 -4.62
N ILE A 164 7.63 -43.03 -4.67
CA ILE A 164 6.38 -42.69 -3.96
C ILE A 164 5.17 -42.88 -4.87
N PHE A 165 5.25 -42.48 -6.12
CA PHE A 165 4.07 -42.36 -7.00
C PHE A 165 3.93 -43.47 -8.04
N GLY A 166 4.96 -44.32 -8.20
CA GLY A 166 4.90 -45.47 -9.12
C GLY A 166 4.36 -45.08 -10.51
N LYS A 167 3.23 -45.65 -10.93
CA LYS A 167 2.63 -45.39 -12.26
C LYS A 167 2.08 -43.95 -12.42
N ALA A 168 1.79 -43.23 -11.33
CA ALA A 168 1.33 -41.83 -11.39
C ALA A 168 2.47 -40.82 -11.63
N TYR A 169 3.73 -41.25 -11.57
CA TYR A 169 4.91 -40.39 -11.74
C TYR A 169 4.88 -39.55 -13.01
N THR A 170 4.63 -40.18 -14.16
CA THR A 170 4.59 -39.50 -15.45
C THR A 170 3.46 -38.46 -15.54
N THR A 171 2.32 -38.74 -14.93
CA THR A 171 1.17 -37.84 -14.92
C THR A 171 1.47 -36.59 -14.10
N ILE A 172 2.10 -36.74 -12.93
CA ILE A 172 2.46 -35.60 -12.05
C ILE A 172 3.54 -34.73 -12.69
N LEU A 173 4.56 -35.33 -13.33
CA LEU A 173 5.55 -34.62 -14.12
C LEU A 173 4.92 -33.80 -15.26
N LEU A 174 3.96 -34.43 -15.97
CA LEU A 174 3.29 -33.79 -17.09
C LEU A 174 2.44 -32.58 -16.64
N ILE A 175 1.79 -32.68 -15.47
CA ILE A 175 1.05 -31.57 -14.87
C ILE A 175 2.01 -30.40 -14.54
N GLY A 176 3.16 -30.67 -13.90
CA GLY A 176 4.18 -29.65 -13.62
C GLY A 176 4.68 -28.94 -14.88
N PHE A 177 4.93 -29.73 -15.95
CA PHE A 177 5.38 -29.21 -17.24
C PHE A 177 4.31 -28.37 -17.96
N VAL A 178 3.05 -28.77 -17.92
CA VAL A 178 1.92 -28.01 -18.49
C VAL A 178 1.74 -26.68 -17.75
N LEU A 179 1.83 -26.67 -16.43
CA LEU A 179 1.78 -25.43 -15.63
C LEU A 179 2.92 -24.49 -16.00
N TYR A 180 4.15 -25.01 -16.14
CA TYR A 180 5.31 -24.20 -16.51
C TYR A 180 5.16 -23.60 -17.91
N ILE A 181 4.76 -24.39 -18.92
CA ILE A 181 4.53 -23.89 -20.28
C ILE A 181 3.34 -22.92 -20.31
N GLY A 182 2.26 -23.20 -19.57
CA GLY A 182 1.08 -22.36 -19.50
C GLY A 182 1.41 -20.95 -19.01
N THR A 183 2.27 -20.81 -18.00
CA THR A 183 2.73 -19.49 -17.51
C THR A 183 3.56 -18.75 -18.54
N PHE A 184 4.39 -19.44 -19.29
CA PHE A 184 5.21 -18.84 -20.37
C PHE A 184 4.33 -18.24 -21.50
N PHE A 185 3.29 -18.96 -21.93
CA PHE A 185 2.37 -18.45 -22.96
C PHE A 185 1.45 -17.35 -22.44
N TYR A 186 0.93 -17.51 -21.21
CA TYR A 186 0.05 -16.52 -20.57
C TYR A 186 0.72 -15.13 -20.51
N THR A 187 1.99 -15.06 -20.10
CA THR A 187 2.74 -13.79 -20.06
C THR A 187 3.00 -13.19 -21.41
N ARG A 188 3.25 -13.99 -22.47
CA ARG A 188 3.43 -13.47 -23.81
C ARG A 188 2.14 -12.85 -24.37
N VAL A 189 0.99 -13.44 -24.08
CA VAL A 189 -0.31 -12.96 -24.56
C VAL A 189 -0.71 -11.66 -23.81
N ILE A 190 -0.51 -11.61 -22.50
CA ILE A 190 -0.90 -10.43 -21.70
C ILE A 190 0.02 -9.24 -21.94
N LYS A 191 1.35 -9.44 -22.03
CA LYS A 191 2.27 -8.35 -22.39
C LYS A 191 1.96 -7.75 -23.77
N LYS A 192 1.49 -8.56 -24.72
CA LYS A 192 1.11 -8.09 -26.06
C LYS A 192 -0.21 -7.29 -26.08
N LYS A 193 -1.07 -7.40 -25.05
CA LYS A 193 -2.33 -6.63 -24.95
C LYS A 193 -2.19 -5.36 -24.09
N ALA A 194 -1.06 -5.20 -23.40
CA ALA A 194 -0.78 -4.06 -22.52
C ALA A 194 0.13 -2.99 -23.17
N THR A 195 0.68 -3.29 -24.35
CA THR A 195 1.34 -2.35 -25.28
C THR A 195 0.38 -1.95 -26.39
#